data_856b7792a727e2b8722ff5e9f3493f8d
#
_entry.id   856b7792a727e2b8722ff5e9f3493f8d
#
_cell.length_a   1.000
_cell.length_b   1.000
_cell.length_c   1.000
_cell.angle_alpha   90.00
_cell.angle_beta   90.00
_cell.angle_gamma   90.00
#
_symmetry.space_group_name_H-M   'P 1'
#
loop_
_entity.id
_entity.type
_entity.pdbx_description
1 polymer ?
#
loop_
_entity_poly.entity_id
_entity_poly.type
_entity_poly.pdbx_seq_one_letter_code
_entity_poly.pdbx_strand_id
1 'polypeptide(L)'
;MGELRKDYILDRWVVYSVGRGARPHEFQESHIVVPEKTCFFCPGNEELTPAEIGRVGTKDKWQIRWFSNKFPALEPKEPAEPRTDNKFYTFANNYGYHEIITETPEHSKQLS
;
A
#
# COMPACT_ATOMS: atom_id res chain seq x y z
N MET A 1 3.98 -12.55 2.49
CA MET A 1 4.40 -12.32 3.88
C MET A 1 5.53 -11.32 3.93
N GLY A 2 5.49 -10.42 4.87
CA GLY A 2 6.54 -9.46 5.11
C GLY A 2 7.05 -9.52 6.54
N GLU A 3 8.18 -8.92 6.76
CA GLU A 3 8.72 -8.75 8.11
C GLU A 3 9.38 -7.39 8.25
N LEU A 4 9.51 -6.93 9.48
CA LEU A 4 10.28 -5.75 9.83
C LEU A 4 11.68 -6.17 10.20
N ARG A 5 12.69 -5.51 9.65
CA ARG A 5 14.10 -5.74 9.98
C ARG A 5 14.72 -4.47 10.51
N LYS A 6 15.44 -4.59 11.60
CA LYS A 6 16.16 -3.45 12.18
C LYS A 6 17.47 -3.21 11.43
N ASP A 7 17.70 -1.95 11.05
CA ASP A 7 18.99 -1.50 10.55
C ASP A 7 19.93 -1.34 11.76
N TYR A 8 21.06 -2.05 11.74
CA TYR A 8 21.98 -2.00 12.87
C TYR A 8 22.94 -0.81 12.84
N ILE A 9 22.98 -0.07 11.75
CA ILE A 9 23.79 1.15 11.61
C ILE A 9 22.97 2.37 12.03
N LEU A 10 21.75 2.47 11.53
CA LEU A 10 20.83 3.54 11.84
C LEU A 10 19.67 3.01 12.68
N ASP A 11 19.24 3.79 13.66
CA ASP A 11 18.13 3.37 14.53
C ASP A 11 16.79 3.51 13.79
N ARG A 12 16.55 2.59 12.87
CA ARG A 12 15.31 2.55 12.09
C ARG A 12 14.93 1.11 11.74
N TRP A 13 13.67 0.93 11.42
CA TRP A 13 13.13 -0.34 10.94
C TRP A 13 12.80 -0.24 9.46
N VAL A 14 13.03 -1.33 8.74
CA VAL A 14 12.76 -1.43 7.30
C VAL A 14 11.76 -2.56 7.08
N VAL A 15 10.78 -2.31 6.22
CA VAL A 15 9.83 -3.34 5.79
C VAL A 15 10.48 -4.19 4.71
N TYR A 16 10.56 -5.49 4.95
CA TYR A 16 11.05 -6.47 3.99
C TYR A 16 9.89 -7.35 3.52
N SER A 17 9.66 -7.38 2.21
CA SER A 17 8.57 -8.18 1.62
C SER A 17 9.11 -9.03 0.48
N VAL A 18 9.08 -10.34 0.64
CA VAL A 18 9.55 -11.30 -0.35
C VAL A 18 8.74 -11.22 -1.65
N GLY A 19 7.43 -11.01 -1.53
CA GLY A 19 6.53 -10.96 -2.69
C GLY A 19 6.73 -9.77 -3.62
N ARG A 20 7.38 -8.71 -3.14
CA ARG A 20 7.58 -7.49 -3.95
C ARG A 20 8.65 -7.63 -5.03
N GLY A 21 9.57 -8.56 -4.89
CA GLY A 21 10.57 -8.85 -5.91
C GLY A 21 10.00 -9.45 -7.19
N ALA A 22 8.77 -9.96 -7.15
CA ALA A 22 8.08 -10.54 -8.30
C ALA A 22 7.27 -9.51 -9.12
N ARG A 23 7.26 -8.23 -8.70
CA ARG A 23 6.57 -7.20 -9.48
C ARG A 23 7.32 -6.93 -10.80
N PRO A 24 6.61 -6.86 -11.93
CA PRO A 24 7.24 -6.41 -13.17
C PRO A 24 7.81 -5.03 -12.96
N HIS A 25 8.92 -4.74 -13.64
CA HIS A 25 9.69 -3.51 -13.49
C HIS A 25 8.84 -2.26 -13.71
N GLU A 26 8.40 -1.65 -12.63
CA GLU A 26 7.66 -0.40 -12.66
C GLU A 26 8.57 0.84 -12.72
N PHE A 27 9.87 0.64 -12.83
CA PHE A 27 10.86 1.73 -12.90
C PHE A 27 11.10 2.28 -14.32
N GLN A 28 10.20 1.97 -15.26
CA GLN A 28 10.23 2.71 -16.50
C GLN A 28 9.54 4.04 -16.28
N GLU A 29 10.30 5.11 -16.33
CA GLU A 29 9.84 6.50 -16.35
C GLU A 29 9.03 6.81 -17.62
N SER A 30 8.10 5.96 -17.97
CA SER A 30 7.16 6.29 -19.03
C SER A 30 5.95 6.90 -18.35
N HIS A 31 5.72 8.16 -18.58
CA HIS A 31 4.46 8.82 -18.27
C HIS A 31 3.35 8.22 -19.14
N ILE A 32 3.11 6.92 -18.95
CA ILE A 32 1.98 6.27 -19.62
C ILE A 32 0.75 6.68 -18.85
N VAL A 33 -0.03 7.55 -19.45
CA VAL A 33 -1.38 7.85 -18.97
C VAL A 33 -2.19 6.57 -19.13
N VAL A 34 -2.44 5.89 -18.01
CA VAL A 34 -3.30 4.70 -18.01
C VAL A 34 -4.72 5.17 -18.39
N PRO A 35 -5.36 4.57 -19.41
CA PRO A 35 -6.73 4.92 -19.78
C PRO A 35 -7.70 4.75 -18.59
N GLU A 36 -8.69 5.60 -18.47
CA GLU A 36 -9.70 5.53 -17.40
C GLU A 36 -10.35 4.15 -17.28
N LYS A 37 -10.56 3.47 -18.41
CA LYS A 37 -11.15 2.12 -18.44
C LYS A 37 -10.32 1.05 -17.72
N THR A 38 -9.02 1.25 -17.59
CA THR A 38 -8.11 0.31 -16.94
C THR A 38 -7.60 0.83 -15.60
N CYS A 39 -8.00 2.01 -15.18
CA CYS A 39 -7.61 2.59 -13.90
C CYS A 39 -8.46 2.01 -12.76
N PHE A 40 -7.81 1.37 -11.79
CA PHE A 40 -8.48 0.78 -10.63
C PHE A 40 -9.11 1.81 -9.70
N PHE A 41 -8.63 3.05 -9.77
CA PHE A 41 -9.04 4.12 -8.84
C PHE A 41 -10.10 5.07 -9.42
N CYS A 42 -10.44 4.94 -10.69
CA CYS A 42 -11.44 5.79 -11.33
C CYS A 42 -12.86 5.41 -10.90
N PRO A 43 -13.79 6.39 -10.85
CA PRO A 43 -15.21 6.10 -10.62
C PRO A 43 -15.75 5.08 -11.61
N GLY A 44 -16.58 4.16 -11.13
CA GLY A 44 -17.09 3.03 -11.90
C GLY A 44 -16.27 1.76 -11.76
N ASN A 45 -15.05 1.85 -11.26
CA ASN A 45 -14.14 0.71 -11.09
C ASN A 45 -13.94 0.34 -9.60
N GLU A 46 -14.85 0.75 -8.73
CA GLU A 46 -14.76 0.51 -7.28
C GLU A 46 -14.68 -0.98 -6.94
N GLU A 47 -15.27 -1.84 -7.76
CA GLU A 47 -15.23 -3.29 -7.57
C GLU A 47 -13.85 -3.90 -7.78
N LEU A 48 -12.95 -3.19 -8.47
CA LEU A 48 -11.60 -3.64 -8.75
C LEU A 48 -10.64 -3.39 -7.57
N THR A 49 -11.08 -2.64 -6.58
CA THR A 49 -10.33 -2.38 -5.35
C THR A 49 -10.89 -3.20 -4.20
N PRO A 50 -10.11 -3.44 -3.12
CA PRO A 50 -10.65 -4.07 -1.92
C PRO A 50 -11.82 -3.30 -1.32
N ALA A 51 -12.54 -3.93 -0.41
CA ALA A 51 -13.69 -3.33 0.27
C ALA A 51 -13.31 -1.98 0.89
N GLU A 52 -14.14 -0.99 0.62
CA GLU A 52 -13.93 0.37 1.06
C GLU A 52 -14.08 0.50 2.57
N ILE A 53 -13.13 1.18 3.22
CA ILE A 53 -13.19 1.48 4.64
C ILE A 53 -14.09 2.68 4.88
N GLY A 54 -13.98 3.69 4.02
CA GLY A 54 -14.81 4.89 4.12
C GLY A 54 -14.74 5.76 2.90
N ARG A 55 -15.60 6.77 2.86
CA ARG A 55 -15.64 7.76 1.78
C ARG A 55 -16.19 9.09 2.27
N VAL A 56 -15.85 10.14 1.55
CA VAL A 56 -16.50 11.45 1.66
C VAL A 56 -17.31 11.67 0.39
N GLY A 57 -18.58 12.00 0.53
CA GLY A 57 -19.50 12.17 -0.59
C GLY A 57 -20.57 11.09 -0.62
N THR A 58 -21.36 11.07 -1.71
CA THR A 58 -22.45 10.09 -1.86
C THR A 58 -21.92 8.79 -2.50
N LYS A 59 -22.74 7.73 -2.48
CA LYS A 59 -22.40 6.43 -3.03
C LYS A 59 -22.01 6.53 -4.52
N ASP A 60 -22.69 7.37 -5.28
CA ASP A 60 -22.47 7.51 -6.72
C ASP A 60 -21.53 8.66 -7.08
N LYS A 61 -21.28 9.59 -6.13
CA LYS A 61 -20.42 10.76 -6.33
C LYS A 61 -19.51 10.97 -5.12
N TRP A 62 -18.58 10.04 -4.92
CA TRP A 62 -17.59 10.20 -3.87
C TRP A 62 -16.56 11.28 -4.24
N GLN A 63 -16.03 11.95 -3.23
CA GLN A 63 -14.97 12.95 -3.39
C GLN A 63 -13.62 12.39 -2.95
N ILE A 64 -13.62 11.65 -1.85
CA ILE A 64 -12.45 10.96 -1.30
C ILE A 64 -12.93 9.58 -0.88
N ARG A 65 -12.13 8.56 -1.15
CA ARG A 65 -12.38 7.22 -0.65
C ARG A 65 -11.09 6.56 -0.20
N TRP A 66 -11.19 5.66 0.77
CA TRP A 66 -10.02 4.91 1.23
C TRP A 66 -10.39 3.45 1.51
N PHE A 67 -9.40 2.60 1.29
CA PHE A 67 -9.54 1.16 1.41
C PHE A 67 -8.18 0.54 1.71
N SER A 68 -8.18 -0.71 2.19
CA SER A 68 -6.94 -1.44 2.44
C SER A 68 -6.18 -1.70 1.14
N ASN A 69 -4.85 -1.65 1.20
CA ASN A 69 -4.04 -2.01 0.06
C ASN A 69 -4.20 -3.51 -0.24
N LYS A 70 -4.41 -3.86 -1.50
CA LYS A 70 -4.49 -5.25 -1.95
C LYS A 70 -3.15 -5.99 -1.73
N PHE A 71 -2.04 -5.27 -1.79
CA PHE A 71 -0.69 -5.80 -1.58
C PHE A 71 -0.02 -5.06 -0.41
N PRO A 72 -0.50 -5.28 0.83
CA PRO A 72 -0.06 -4.49 1.96
C PRO A 72 1.38 -4.81 2.36
N ALA A 73 2.10 -3.78 2.78
CA ALA A 73 3.41 -3.93 3.40
C ALA A 73 3.29 -4.33 4.87
N LEU A 74 2.19 -3.93 5.51
CA LEU A 74 1.86 -4.27 6.89
C LEU A 74 0.49 -4.94 6.94
N GLU A 75 0.33 -5.92 7.83
CA GLU A 75 -0.91 -6.67 7.98
C GLU A 75 -1.31 -6.75 9.47
N PRO A 76 -2.60 -6.63 9.80
CA PRO A 76 -3.06 -6.67 11.20
C PRO A 76 -3.30 -8.12 11.67
N LYS A 77 -2.31 -9.01 11.52
CA LYS A 77 -2.47 -10.42 11.84
C LYS A 77 -1.88 -10.79 13.20
N GLU A 78 -0.62 -10.51 13.40
CA GLU A 78 0.12 -10.90 14.59
C GLU A 78 0.89 -9.71 15.16
N PRO A 79 0.97 -9.58 16.50
CA PRO A 79 1.71 -8.48 17.12
C PRO A 79 3.18 -8.45 16.67
N ALA A 80 3.71 -7.26 16.55
CA ALA A 80 5.12 -7.05 16.21
C ALA A 80 5.97 -7.26 17.46
N GLU A 81 6.46 -8.47 17.66
CA GLU A 81 7.40 -8.80 18.73
C GLU A 81 8.81 -8.88 18.18
N PRO A 82 9.73 -8.00 18.61
CA PRO A 82 11.11 -8.05 18.15
C PRO A 82 11.81 -9.35 18.58
N ARG A 83 12.48 -9.98 17.63
CA ARG A 83 13.28 -11.20 17.84
C ARG A 83 14.69 -10.99 17.29
N THR A 84 15.67 -11.53 17.96
CA THR A 84 17.07 -11.37 17.58
C THR A 84 17.71 -12.74 17.38
N ASP A 85 18.18 -13.02 16.15
CA ASP A 85 18.93 -14.25 15.86
C ASP A 85 20.41 -14.09 16.17
N ASN A 86 20.96 -12.89 15.92
CA ASN A 86 22.36 -12.57 16.20
C ASN A 86 22.52 -11.06 16.37
N LYS A 87 23.74 -10.62 16.64
CA LYS A 87 24.08 -9.22 16.91
C LYS A 87 23.57 -8.24 15.82
N PHE A 88 23.51 -8.69 14.58
CA PHE A 88 23.20 -7.82 13.44
C PHE A 88 21.83 -8.09 12.82
N TYR A 89 21.07 -9.04 13.36
CA TYR A 89 19.79 -9.40 12.78
C TYR A 89 18.68 -9.42 13.82
N THR A 90 17.98 -8.31 13.88
CA THR A 90 16.77 -8.16 14.69
C THR A 90 15.59 -7.96 13.75
N PHE A 91 14.54 -8.73 13.93
CA PHE A 91 13.36 -8.69 13.07
C PHE A 91 12.07 -8.77 13.89
N ALA A 92 10.96 -8.42 13.27
CA ALA A 92 9.64 -8.53 13.87
C ALA A 92 8.60 -8.80 12.78
N ASN A 93 7.42 -9.28 13.19
CA ASN A 93 6.30 -9.40 12.27
C ASN A 93 5.91 -8.02 11.74
N ASN A 94 5.44 -7.96 10.50
CA ASN A 94 4.99 -6.75 9.84
C ASN A 94 3.56 -6.36 10.26
N TYR A 95 3.33 -6.24 11.56
CA TYR A 95 2.02 -5.87 12.09
C TYR A 95 1.70 -4.41 11.81
N GLY A 96 0.49 -4.15 11.33
CA GLY A 96 0.02 -2.79 11.11
C GLY A 96 -1.05 -2.73 10.02
N TYR A 97 -1.31 -1.54 9.54
CA TYR A 97 -2.30 -1.27 8.52
C TYR A 97 -1.65 -0.54 7.36
N HIS A 98 -2.05 -0.88 6.15
CA HIS A 98 -1.60 -0.21 4.94
C HIS A 98 -2.82 0.10 4.09
N GLU A 99 -3.18 1.37 4.05
CA GLU A 99 -4.38 1.84 3.37
C GLU A 99 -4.01 2.76 2.21
N ILE A 100 -4.91 2.82 1.24
CA ILE A 100 -4.80 3.73 0.09
C ILE A 100 -5.92 4.75 0.20
N ILE A 101 -5.58 6.02 0.06
CA ILE A 101 -6.53 7.12 -0.01
C ILE A 101 -6.55 7.65 -1.44
N THR A 102 -7.73 7.56 -2.08
CA THR A 102 -7.96 8.18 -3.38
C THR A 102 -8.49 9.57 -3.15
N GLU A 103 -7.69 10.56 -3.47
CA GLU A 103 -7.90 11.96 -3.10
C GLU A 103 -8.89 12.72 -4.01
N THR A 104 -9.14 12.20 -5.21
CA THR A 104 -10.03 12.82 -6.19
C THR A 104 -10.60 11.76 -7.13
N PRO A 105 -11.87 11.90 -7.55
CA PRO A 105 -12.42 11.05 -8.60
C PRO A 105 -11.94 11.40 -10.01
N GLU A 106 -11.25 12.53 -10.18
CA GLU A 106 -10.75 12.97 -11.48
C GLU A 106 -9.41 12.31 -11.80
N HIS A 107 -9.38 11.51 -12.87
CA HIS A 107 -8.23 10.72 -13.27
C HIS A 107 -6.95 11.53 -13.48
N SER A 108 -7.06 12.73 -14.01
CA SER A 108 -5.92 13.56 -14.40
C SER A 108 -5.45 14.54 -13.32
N LYS A 109 -6.16 14.64 -12.18
CA LYS A 109 -5.78 15.55 -11.11
C LYS A 109 -4.93 14.88 -10.03
N GLN A 110 -4.01 15.64 -9.49
CA GLN A 110 -3.18 15.26 -8.36
C GLN A 110 -3.17 16.37 -7.32
N LEU A 111 -2.95 16.02 -6.06
CA LEU A 111 -2.63 17.00 -5.05
C LEU A 111 -1.29 17.66 -5.40
N SER A 112 -1.29 18.97 -5.50
CA SER A 112 -0.10 19.76 -5.77
C SER A 112 0.55 20.21 -4.46
#